data_8f5bffce1d05e8f665536307c531f77b
#
_entry.id   8f5bffce1d05e8f665536307c531f77b
#
_cell.length_a   1.000
_cell.length_b   1.000
_cell.length_c   1.000
_cell.angle_alpha   90.00
_cell.angle_beta   90.00
_cell.angle_gamma   90.00
#
_symmetry.space_group_name_H-M   'P 1'
#
loop_
_entity.id
_entity.type
_entity.pdbx_description
1 polymer ?
#
loop_
_entity_poly.entity_id
_entity_poly.type
_entity_poly.pdbx_seq_one_letter_code
_entity_poly.pdbx_strand_id
1 'polypeptide(L)'
;MSTLSLRLRAATPAPSRRAFSTTPKVAREGTPLAPSEGKRLNRYSHQITSPKTQGASQAMLYATDGIDSPEDLAKPMVGIANVWYEGNPCNKHVLSLGHLIKSSLTRAGITGYQFGTVGVSDGISMGTFGMSYSLQSRDLIADSVETAAGGHWLDGMVTIPACDKNMPGVLMALGRLNRPGIMVYGGTMQPGSCADQPVLDVVSAFQSYGKYLESGADEAAERVRLETVRNSCRREGGACGGMYTANTMASAAEAMGMTLPGSSSTPAAYPEKKAECEAVGEVMRNMLEKDIKPRDIMTREAFENAIVLTMILGGSTNAVLHLIAIAHSVGIKLSIDDFQSVSDRVPFIADLKPSGKYVMEDVHKIGGIPTVLKYLLENKLINGDIMTVTGKTLGENLESAKPLPHGQDVIRPLSSPIKPTGHIRILKGNIAPGGCVSKITGKEGLTFEGKARVFDNEDDVTKAIQSGSIKKGEKTVIVLRYLGPKGGPGMPEMLKTTSMVMGAGLGLDVACVTDGRFSGGTHGFTVGHVVPEAFVGGNIALIEDGDVIYIDAVKNTIDMRVSDEVLEQRRKAWKPREPKVKQGTLYKYIKLVTNASEGAITDGP
;
A
#
# COMPACT_ATOMS: atom_id res chain seq x y z
N MET A 1 39.22 57.50 37.21
CA MET A 1 39.42 58.41 36.09
C MET A 1 38.77 57.76 34.92
N SER A 2 37.81 58.18 34.26
CA SER A 2 36.84 59.26 34.09
C SER A 2 35.66 58.63 33.41
N THR A 3 34.50 58.64 33.97
CA THR A 3 33.29 59.48 33.80
C THR A 3 32.83 59.79 32.39
N LEU A 4 31.58 59.63 32.25
CA LEU A 4 30.55 60.30 31.41
C LEU A 4 29.87 59.33 30.41
N SER A 5 28.59 59.40 30.17
CA SER A 5 27.37 59.93 30.83
C SER A 5 26.17 59.43 29.99
N LEU A 6 25.08 59.20 30.67
CA LEU A 6 23.75 58.94 30.08
C LEU A 6 23.32 60.07 29.13
N ARG A 7 22.67 59.69 28.04
CA ARG A 7 21.55 60.49 27.51
C ARG A 7 20.40 59.58 27.04
N LEU A 8 19.28 59.71 27.72
CA LEU A 8 17.96 59.31 27.27
C LEU A 8 17.55 60.16 26.06
N ARG A 9 16.96 59.55 25.06
CA ARG A 9 16.00 60.21 24.16
C ARG A 9 14.89 59.27 23.76
N ALA A 10 13.70 59.67 24.21
CA ALA A 10 12.41 59.78 23.59
C ALA A 10 11.86 58.60 22.71
N ALA A 11 10.72 58.13 23.16
CA ALA A 11 9.79 57.29 22.44
C ALA A 11 9.26 57.94 21.14
N THR A 12 9.18 57.14 20.09
CA THR A 12 8.38 57.41 18.92
C THR A 12 7.34 56.29 18.68
N PRO A 13 6.16 56.60 18.13
CA PRO A 13 4.98 55.76 18.25
C PRO A 13 4.98 54.57 17.28
N ALA A 14 4.28 53.51 17.65
CA ALA A 14 4.06 52.30 16.90
C ALA A 14 3.38 52.56 15.53
N PRO A 15 3.82 51.89 14.45
CA PRO A 15 3.04 51.88 13.21
C PRO A 15 1.93 50.82 13.28
N SER A 16 0.79 51.25 12.78
CA SER A 16 -0.47 50.53 12.65
C SER A 16 -0.34 49.12 12.05
N ARG A 17 -1.06 48.18 12.61
CA ARG A 17 -1.36 46.86 12.04
C ARG A 17 -2.01 47.02 10.66
N ARG A 18 -1.26 46.79 9.58
CA ARG A 18 -1.85 46.40 8.29
C ARG A 18 -2.00 44.88 8.27
N ALA A 19 -3.22 44.47 8.09
CA ALA A 19 -3.59 43.10 7.79
C ALA A 19 -2.90 42.65 6.49
N PHE A 20 -1.97 41.73 6.58
CA PHE A 20 -1.51 40.96 5.43
C PHE A 20 -2.36 39.72 5.30
N SER A 21 -3.47 39.87 4.58
CA SER A 21 -4.14 38.77 3.92
C SER A 21 -3.53 38.65 2.52
N THR A 22 -2.60 37.76 2.34
CA THR A 22 -2.33 37.07 1.07
C THR A 22 -1.51 35.84 1.42
N THR A 23 -2.18 34.70 1.45
CA THR A 23 -1.52 33.40 1.28
C THR A 23 -0.67 33.47 0.01
N PRO A 24 0.66 33.23 0.06
CA PRO A 24 1.42 33.05 -1.15
C PRO A 24 0.89 31.77 -1.81
N LYS A 25 0.27 31.88 -2.98
CA LYS A 25 0.29 30.78 -3.94
C LYS A 25 1.77 30.48 -4.19
N VAL A 26 2.29 29.44 -3.55
CA VAL A 26 3.52 28.80 -3.98
C VAL A 26 3.17 28.17 -5.32
N ALA A 27 3.34 28.95 -6.40
CA ALA A 27 3.51 28.38 -7.70
C ALA A 27 4.75 27.49 -7.57
N ARG A 28 4.56 26.16 -7.55
CA ARG A 28 5.63 25.24 -7.87
C ARG A 28 6.01 25.62 -9.30
N GLU A 29 7.07 26.39 -9.47
CA GLU A 29 7.72 26.57 -10.76
C GLU A 29 8.14 25.16 -11.19
N GLY A 30 7.29 24.55 -12.02
CA GLY A 30 7.65 23.36 -12.75
C GLY A 30 8.90 23.68 -13.57
N THR A 31 9.84 22.76 -13.60
CA THR A 31 10.98 22.77 -14.51
C THR A 31 10.56 23.36 -15.85
N PRO A 32 11.31 24.33 -16.40
CA PRO A 32 10.93 25.01 -17.63
C PRO A 32 10.56 24.00 -18.71
N LEU A 33 9.34 24.09 -19.20
CA LEU A 33 8.88 23.27 -20.32
C LEU A 33 9.74 23.59 -21.54
N ALA A 34 10.26 22.55 -22.18
CA ALA A 34 10.92 22.71 -23.47
C ALA A 34 9.93 23.30 -24.49
N PRO A 35 10.40 24.13 -25.42
CA PRO A 35 9.55 24.72 -26.44
C PRO A 35 8.82 23.64 -27.23
N SER A 36 7.56 23.86 -27.51
CA SER A 36 6.66 23.03 -28.30
C SER A 36 6.98 23.14 -29.79
N GLU A 37 8.10 22.61 -30.23
CA GLU A 37 8.35 22.43 -31.65
C GLU A 37 8.62 20.96 -31.96
N GLY A 38 7.69 20.36 -32.67
CA GLY A 38 7.76 18.98 -33.14
C GLY A 38 7.63 17.94 -32.02
N LYS A 39 7.28 16.72 -32.35
CA LYS A 39 7.11 15.58 -31.43
C LYS A 39 8.44 15.10 -30.82
N ARG A 40 9.10 15.97 -30.06
CA ARG A 40 10.35 15.62 -29.38
C ARG A 40 10.06 14.60 -28.27
N LEU A 41 10.66 13.43 -28.33
CA LEU A 41 10.47 12.37 -27.34
C LEU A 41 11.36 12.57 -26.10
N ASN A 42 12.57 13.10 -26.29
CA ASN A 42 13.52 13.42 -25.21
C ASN A 42 13.23 14.80 -24.59
N ARG A 43 12.02 14.97 -24.07
CA ARG A 43 11.50 16.25 -23.56
C ARG A 43 12.28 16.79 -22.37
N TYR A 44 12.81 15.92 -21.53
CA TYR A 44 13.55 16.28 -20.32
C TYR A 44 15.05 16.10 -20.53
N SER A 45 15.47 14.94 -21.05
CA SER A 45 16.89 14.60 -21.21
C SER A 45 17.63 15.53 -22.18
N HIS A 46 16.94 16.19 -23.13
CA HIS A 46 17.58 17.14 -24.02
C HIS A 46 18.29 18.29 -23.29
N GLN A 47 17.91 18.59 -22.04
CA GLN A 47 18.57 19.58 -21.19
C GLN A 47 20.07 19.26 -20.96
N ILE A 48 20.42 17.99 -20.94
CA ILE A 48 21.79 17.49 -20.72
C ILE A 48 22.43 16.92 -21.99
N THR A 49 21.61 16.52 -22.98
CA THR A 49 22.13 15.88 -24.21
C THR A 49 22.33 16.85 -25.37
N SER A 50 21.62 17.97 -25.44
CA SER A 50 21.63 18.87 -26.59
C SER A 50 22.53 20.10 -26.46
N PRO A 51 22.63 20.82 -25.32
CA PRO A 51 23.40 22.04 -25.26
C PRO A 51 24.91 21.78 -25.33
N LYS A 52 25.63 22.55 -26.14
CA LYS A 52 27.11 22.48 -26.23
C LYS A 52 27.80 22.76 -24.88
N THR A 53 27.15 23.50 -23.99
CA THR A 53 27.64 23.78 -22.63
C THR A 53 27.58 22.57 -21.70
N GLN A 54 26.85 21.51 -22.07
CA GLN A 54 26.68 20.26 -21.30
C GLN A 54 27.68 19.16 -21.73
N GLY A 55 28.85 19.54 -22.19
CA GLY A 55 29.89 18.59 -22.64
C GLY A 55 30.29 17.55 -21.57
N ALA A 56 30.31 17.96 -20.29
CA ALA A 56 30.59 17.02 -19.19
C ALA A 56 29.50 15.95 -19.05
N SER A 57 28.22 16.33 -19.11
CA SER A 57 27.08 15.39 -19.07
C SER A 57 27.14 14.43 -20.26
N GLN A 58 27.39 14.97 -21.46
CA GLN A 58 27.51 14.17 -22.69
C GLN A 58 28.67 13.17 -22.61
N ALA A 59 29.84 13.60 -22.11
CA ALA A 59 30.97 12.73 -21.93
C ALA A 59 30.69 11.57 -20.96
N MET A 60 29.96 11.84 -19.86
CA MET A 60 29.54 10.81 -18.92
C MET A 60 28.52 9.85 -19.54
N LEU A 61 27.61 10.35 -20.37
CA LEU A 61 26.61 9.53 -21.06
C LEU A 61 27.27 8.60 -22.11
N TYR A 62 28.28 9.06 -22.85
CA TYR A 62 29.08 8.21 -23.76
C TYR A 62 29.86 7.10 -23.04
N ALA A 63 30.04 7.20 -21.74
CA ALA A 63 30.63 6.14 -20.92
C ALA A 63 29.60 5.12 -20.38
N THR A 64 28.32 5.26 -20.77
CA THR A 64 27.24 4.31 -20.41
C THR A 64 26.88 3.42 -21.59
N ASP A 65 26.30 2.24 -21.31
CA ASP A 65 25.80 1.35 -22.35
C ASP A 65 24.58 1.96 -23.07
N GLY A 66 24.61 1.97 -24.41
CA GLY A 66 23.50 2.39 -25.25
C GLY A 66 23.53 3.83 -25.74
N ILE A 67 24.65 4.56 -25.51
CA ILE A 67 24.97 5.85 -26.11
C ILE A 67 26.34 5.76 -26.78
N ASP A 68 26.35 5.41 -28.06
CA ASP A 68 27.58 5.20 -28.83
C ASP A 68 27.79 6.29 -29.89
N SER A 69 26.73 7.05 -30.21
CA SER A 69 26.74 8.04 -31.28
C SER A 69 25.97 9.31 -30.89
N PRO A 70 26.16 10.44 -31.61
CA PRO A 70 25.35 11.64 -31.42
C PRO A 70 23.85 11.43 -31.63
N GLU A 71 23.47 10.49 -32.48
CA GLU A 71 22.08 10.11 -32.73
C GLU A 71 21.46 9.45 -31.50
N ASP A 72 22.24 8.72 -30.69
CA ASP A 72 21.77 8.11 -29.45
C ASP A 72 21.47 9.16 -28.38
N LEU A 73 22.20 10.27 -28.34
CA LEU A 73 21.89 11.39 -27.45
C LEU A 73 20.54 12.06 -27.75
N ALA A 74 20.01 11.87 -28.96
CA ALA A 74 18.69 12.38 -29.34
C ALA A 74 17.54 11.43 -28.97
N LYS A 75 17.82 10.19 -28.58
CA LYS A 75 16.82 9.23 -28.11
C LYS A 75 16.29 9.63 -26.74
N PRO A 76 15.01 9.31 -26.41
CA PRO A 76 14.50 9.48 -25.07
C PRO A 76 15.19 8.51 -24.11
N MET A 77 15.46 8.95 -22.90
CA MET A 77 16.04 8.15 -21.80
C MET A 77 14.97 7.76 -20.81
N VAL A 78 14.76 6.44 -20.61
CA VAL A 78 13.73 5.91 -19.71
C VAL A 78 14.38 5.11 -18.60
N GLY A 79 14.04 5.44 -17.35
CA GLY A 79 14.48 4.69 -16.18
C GLY A 79 13.67 3.41 -15.99
N ILE A 80 14.34 2.33 -15.60
CA ILE A 80 13.72 1.06 -15.22
C ILE A 80 14.03 0.85 -13.74
N ALA A 81 13.10 1.22 -12.87
CA ALA A 81 13.25 1.11 -11.43
C ALA A 81 12.86 -0.30 -10.97
N ASN A 82 13.85 -1.11 -10.65
CA ASN A 82 13.64 -2.45 -10.11
C ASN A 82 13.59 -2.40 -8.59
N VAL A 83 12.47 -2.82 -7.99
CA VAL A 83 12.45 -3.08 -6.55
C VAL A 83 13.00 -4.48 -6.30
N TRP A 84 14.26 -4.69 -6.67
CA TRP A 84 14.91 -5.98 -6.62
C TRP A 84 15.65 -6.21 -5.31
N TYR A 85 15.47 -7.39 -4.75
CA TYR A 85 16.24 -7.90 -3.64
C TYR A 85 16.25 -9.43 -3.67
N GLU A 86 17.42 -10.03 -3.75
CA GLU A 86 17.58 -11.49 -3.82
C GLU A 86 17.02 -12.21 -2.59
N GLY A 87 17.18 -11.62 -1.40
CA GLY A 87 16.66 -12.13 -0.14
C GLY A 87 15.15 -11.93 0.08
N ASN A 88 14.44 -11.33 -0.88
CA ASN A 88 12.98 -11.19 -0.81
C ASN A 88 12.31 -12.06 -1.89
N PRO A 89 11.62 -13.17 -1.52
CA PRO A 89 10.98 -14.06 -2.49
C PRO A 89 10.00 -13.35 -3.43
N CYS A 90 9.36 -12.27 -2.98
CA CYS A 90 8.46 -11.50 -3.82
C CYS A 90 9.21 -10.78 -4.96
N ASN A 91 10.47 -10.39 -4.74
CA ASN A 91 11.21 -9.46 -5.59
C ASN A 91 12.42 -10.07 -6.30
N LYS A 92 12.85 -11.30 -5.96
CA LYS A 92 14.10 -11.87 -6.48
C LYS A 92 14.17 -12.03 -8.00
N HIS A 93 13.02 -12.13 -8.68
CA HIS A 93 12.90 -12.33 -10.13
C HIS A 93 12.77 -11.02 -10.93
N VAL A 94 12.45 -9.88 -10.29
CA VAL A 94 12.11 -8.64 -11.01
C VAL A 94 13.30 -8.06 -11.79
N LEU A 95 14.54 -8.35 -11.42
CA LEU A 95 15.72 -7.93 -12.17
C LEU A 95 15.73 -8.54 -13.58
N SER A 96 15.35 -9.81 -13.72
CA SER A 96 15.26 -10.48 -15.01
C SER A 96 14.14 -9.90 -15.89
N LEU A 97 13.02 -9.50 -15.29
CA LEU A 97 11.96 -8.78 -16.00
C LEU A 97 12.46 -7.41 -16.49
N GLY A 98 13.26 -6.72 -15.69
CA GLY A 98 13.91 -5.46 -16.09
C GLY A 98 14.83 -5.61 -17.30
N HIS A 99 15.56 -6.71 -17.43
CA HIS A 99 16.36 -6.98 -18.64
C HIS A 99 15.50 -7.16 -19.89
N LEU A 100 14.36 -7.86 -19.80
CA LEU A 100 13.41 -7.99 -20.89
C LEU A 100 12.83 -6.63 -21.31
N ILE A 101 12.46 -5.81 -20.32
CA ILE A 101 11.95 -4.45 -20.55
C ILE A 101 13.03 -3.57 -21.19
N LYS A 102 14.29 -3.61 -20.72
CA LYS A 102 15.39 -2.87 -21.33
C LYS A 102 15.54 -3.24 -22.81
N SER A 103 15.50 -4.52 -23.13
CA SER A 103 15.55 -5.00 -24.52
C SER A 103 14.36 -4.52 -25.34
N SER A 104 13.16 -4.50 -24.75
CA SER A 104 11.94 -4.00 -25.40
C SER A 104 12.03 -2.49 -25.70
N LEU A 105 12.49 -1.68 -24.74
CA LEU A 105 12.73 -0.24 -24.93
C LEU A 105 13.75 0.01 -26.05
N THR A 106 14.84 -0.75 -26.09
CA THR A 106 15.86 -0.62 -27.15
C THR A 106 15.26 -0.87 -28.54
N ARG A 107 14.41 -1.91 -28.70
CA ARG A 107 13.70 -2.17 -29.96
C ARG A 107 12.76 -1.02 -30.36
N ALA A 108 12.18 -0.33 -29.38
CA ALA A 108 11.31 0.83 -29.59
C ALA A 108 12.09 2.15 -29.80
N GLY A 109 13.43 2.11 -29.91
CA GLY A 109 14.27 3.29 -30.11
C GLY A 109 14.39 4.18 -28.86
N ILE A 110 14.35 3.59 -27.69
CA ILE A 110 14.45 4.25 -26.37
C ILE A 110 15.67 3.73 -25.64
N THR A 111 16.45 4.62 -25.04
CA THR A 111 17.58 4.24 -24.18
C THR A 111 17.05 3.92 -22.78
N GLY A 112 17.15 2.65 -22.36
CA GLY A 112 16.69 2.18 -21.05
C GLY A 112 17.83 2.08 -20.04
N TYR A 113 17.68 2.73 -18.87
CA TYR A 113 18.63 2.66 -17.76
C TYR A 113 18.01 1.96 -16.56
N GLN A 114 18.55 0.79 -16.20
CA GLN A 114 18.13 0.07 -15.01
C GLN A 114 18.82 0.59 -13.75
N PHE A 115 18.04 0.71 -12.67
CA PHE A 115 18.56 0.93 -11.33
C PHE A 115 17.70 0.21 -10.28
N GLY A 116 18.27 0.01 -9.08
CA GLY A 116 17.59 -0.64 -7.98
C GLY A 116 17.09 0.34 -6.93
N THR A 117 16.03 -0.03 -6.23
CA THR A 117 15.56 0.62 -5.01
C THR A 117 15.27 -0.41 -3.92
N VAL A 118 15.07 0.04 -2.67
CA VAL A 118 14.85 -0.84 -1.53
C VAL A 118 13.55 -1.63 -1.64
N GLY A 119 13.54 -2.87 -1.13
CA GLY A 119 12.34 -3.71 -1.11
C GLY A 119 12.31 -4.59 0.13
N VAL A 120 11.61 -4.15 1.19
CA VAL A 120 11.45 -4.94 2.41
C VAL A 120 10.48 -6.08 2.16
N SER A 121 10.78 -7.27 2.69
CA SER A 121 9.86 -8.41 2.68
C SER A 121 8.98 -8.38 3.92
N ASP A 122 7.69 -8.08 3.74
CA ASP A 122 6.73 -8.09 4.84
C ASP A 122 6.63 -9.49 5.49
N GLY A 123 6.62 -10.55 4.67
CA GLY A 123 6.56 -11.92 5.17
C GLY A 123 7.75 -12.33 6.05
N ILE A 124 8.97 -11.88 5.71
CA ILE A 124 10.18 -12.16 6.50
C ILE A 124 10.25 -11.29 7.76
N SER A 125 9.80 -10.03 7.66
CA SER A 125 9.88 -9.06 8.77
C SER A 125 8.76 -9.21 9.79
N MET A 126 7.68 -9.92 9.44
CA MET A 126 6.47 -10.04 10.25
C MET A 126 6.73 -10.55 11.67
N GLY A 127 6.12 -9.89 12.66
CA GLY A 127 6.29 -10.24 14.09
C GLY A 127 7.66 -9.89 14.67
N THR A 128 8.47 -9.06 13.99
CA THR A 128 9.76 -8.57 14.47
C THR A 128 9.86 -7.05 14.34
N PHE A 129 10.87 -6.44 14.97
CA PHE A 129 11.15 -5.01 14.79
C PHE A 129 11.47 -4.65 13.33
N GLY A 130 11.92 -5.61 12.51
CA GLY A 130 12.12 -5.41 11.07
C GLY A 130 10.87 -4.90 10.35
N MET A 131 9.67 -5.21 10.86
CA MET A 131 8.41 -4.75 10.29
C MET A 131 8.23 -3.22 10.35
N SER A 132 8.92 -2.53 11.27
CA SER A 132 8.96 -1.07 11.32
C SER A 132 9.50 -0.43 10.04
N TYR A 133 10.36 -1.14 9.30
CA TYR A 133 10.91 -0.66 8.04
C TYR A 133 9.98 -0.87 6.85
N SER A 134 8.92 -1.66 6.99
CA SER A 134 8.02 -2.00 5.89
C SER A 134 7.30 -0.76 5.33
N LEU A 135 6.43 -0.10 6.12
CA LEU A 135 5.69 1.07 5.62
C LEU A 135 6.62 2.23 5.27
N GLN A 136 7.63 2.46 6.09
CA GLN A 136 8.62 3.50 5.84
C GLN A 136 9.35 3.30 4.50
N SER A 137 9.55 2.05 4.04
CA SER A 137 10.15 1.77 2.74
C SER A 137 9.31 2.24 1.56
N ARG A 138 7.98 2.39 1.72
CA ARG A 138 7.09 2.96 0.69
C ARG A 138 7.55 4.37 0.28
N ASP A 139 7.78 5.22 1.26
CA ASP A 139 8.20 6.61 1.04
C ASP A 139 9.65 6.66 0.54
N LEU A 140 10.55 5.79 1.05
CA LEU A 140 11.92 5.69 0.53
C LEU A 140 11.98 5.23 -0.93
N ILE A 141 11.11 4.30 -1.33
CA ILE A 141 10.99 3.89 -2.74
C ILE A 141 10.58 5.10 -3.58
N ALA A 142 9.56 5.86 -3.15
CA ALA A 142 9.12 7.05 -3.83
C ALA A 142 10.25 8.07 -3.97
N ASP A 143 10.95 8.39 -2.88
CA ASP A 143 12.05 9.33 -2.83
C ASP A 143 13.23 8.90 -3.72
N SER A 144 13.60 7.61 -3.68
CA SER A 144 14.75 7.10 -4.45
C SER A 144 14.48 7.11 -5.95
N VAL A 145 13.28 6.71 -6.38
CA VAL A 145 12.88 6.72 -7.79
C VAL A 145 12.77 8.15 -8.31
N GLU A 146 12.14 9.04 -7.54
CA GLU A 146 12.06 10.46 -7.87
C GLU A 146 13.45 11.09 -7.97
N THR A 147 14.35 10.80 -7.02
CA THR A 147 15.73 11.33 -7.00
C THR A 147 16.51 10.86 -8.23
N ALA A 148 16.46 9.56 -8.54
CA ALA A 148 17.16 9.02 -9.70
C ALA A 148 16.65 9.60 -11.02
N ALA A 149 15.33 9.63 -11.21
CA ALA A 149 14.73 10.13 -12.45
C ALA A 149 14.88 11.65 -12.60
N GLY A 150 14.72 12.41 -11.52
CA GLY A 150 14.86 13.85 -11.51
C GLY A 150 16.31 14.29 -11.75
N GLY A 151 17.24 13.71 -11.00
CA GLY A 151 18.67 14.05 -11.09
C GLY A 151 19.31 13.73 -12.44
N HIS A 152 18.83 12.69 -13.13
CA HIS A 152 19.36 12.29 -14.44
C HIS A 152 18.49 12.73 -15.63
N TRP A 153 17.49 13.56 -15.39
CA TRP A 153 16.63 14.11 -16.43
C TRP A 153 15.94 13.06 -17.32
N LEU A 154 15.56 11.91 -16.75
CA LEU A 154 14.90 10.84 -17.50
C LEU A 154 13.56 11.30 -18.07
N ASP A 155 13.25 10.91 -19.30
CA ASP A 155 12.04 11.30 -20.04
C ASP A 155 10.80 10.52 -19.61
N GLY A 156 10.99 9.33 -19.08
CA GLY A 156 9.92 8.46 -18.62
C GLY A 156 10.43 7.39 -17.65
N MET A 157 9.50 6.61 -17.11
CA MET A 157 9.78 5.58 -16.11
C MET A 157 9.02 4.30 -16.36
N VAL A 158 9.71 3.17 -16.23
CA VAL A 158 9.08 1.85 -16.02
C VAL A 158 9.46 1.41 -14.60
N THR A 159 8.48 1.01 -13.80
CA THR A 159 8.72 0.54 -12.44
C THR A 159 8.28 -0.91 -12.28
N ILE A 160 9.08 -1.73 -11.59
CA ILE A 160 8.82 -3.17 -11.44
C ILE A 160 8.76 -3.51 -9.94
N PRO A 161 7.61 -3.28 -9.30
CA PRO A 161 7.37 -3.67 -7.91
C PRO A 161 6.78 -5.09 -7.82
N ALA A 162 6.91 -5.73 -6.65
CA ALA A 162 6.30 -7.03 -6.40
C ALA A 162 5.86 -7.30 -4.95
N CYS A 163 6.34 -6.56 -3.95
CA CYS A 163 5.94 -6.72 -2.54
C CYS A 163 5.04 -5.58 -2.08
N ASP A 164 4.39 -5.75 -0.95
CA ASP A 164 3.26 -4.96 -0.42
C ASP A 164 3.43 -3.44 -0.52
N LYS A 165 4.58 -2.91 -0.12
CA LYS A 165 4.83 -1.45 -0.09
C LYS A 165 5.45 -0.91 -1.38
N ASN A 166 5.82 -1.83 -2.27
CA ASN A 166 6.48 -1.46 -3.52
C ASN A 166 5.51 -0.78 -4.49
N MET A 167 4.30 -1.36 -4.72
CA MET A 167 3.32 -0.76 -5.62
C MET A 167 2.96 0.67 -5.22
N PRO A 168 2.53 0.95 -3.97
CA PRO A 168 2.23 2.33 -3.61
C PRO A 168 3.46 3.24 -3.67
N GLY A 169 4.65 2.77 -3.30
CA GLY A 169 5.88 3.57 -3.37
C GLY A 169 6.20 4.02 -4.79
N VAL A 170 6.16 3.11 -5.77
CA VAL A 170 6.45 3.47 -7.17
C VAL A 170 5.34 4.33 -7.78
N LEU A 171 4.06 4.09 -7.44
CA LEU A 171 2.95 4.94 -7.91
C LEU A 171 3.05 6.37 -7.36
N MET A 172 3.46 6.54 -6.10
CA MET A 172 3.77 7.85 -5.52
C MET A 172 4.89 8.53 -6.30
N ALA A 173 5.99 7.82 -6.61
CA ALA A 173 7.09 8.36 -7.41
C ALA A 173 6.63 8.83 -8.80
N LEU A 174 5.86 7.97 -9.50
CA LEU A 174 5.31 8.31 -10.82
C LEU A 174 4.40 9.54 -10.75
N GLY A 175 3.56 9.65 -9.72
CA GLY A 175 2.70 10.80 -9.48
C GLY A 175 3.46 12.10 -9.23
N ARG A 176 4.54 12.05 -8.41
CA ARG A 176 5.39 13.22 -8.11
C ARG A 176 6.16 13.68 -9.35
N LEU A 177 6.80 12.76 -10.06
CA LEU A 177 7.56 13.03 -11.29
C LEU A 177 6.69 13.57 -12.42
N ASN A 178 5.49 13.04 -12.56
CA ASN A 178 4.55 13.37 -13.62
C ASN A 178 5.18 13.39 -15.02
N ARG A 179 5.98 12.38 -15.33
CA ARG A 179 6.56 12.06 -16.64
C ARG A 179 5.95 10.76 -17.15
N PRO A 180 5.87 10.52 -18.47
CA PRO A 180 5.36 9.25 -19.00
C PRO A 180 5.87 8.05 -18.19
N GLY A 181 4.96 7.24 -17.64
CA GLY A 181 5.36 6.21 -16.69
C GLY A 181 4.35 5.08 -16.54
N ILE A 182 4.85 3.85 -16.48
CA ILE A 182 4.07 2.62 -16.35
C ILE A 182 4.59 1.78 -15.20
N MET A 183 3.68 1.13 -14.48
CA MET A 183 4.00 0.08 -13.51
C MET A 183 3.81 -1.29 -14.16
N VAL A 184 4.81 -2.16 -14.05
CA VAL A 184 4.76 -3.57 -14.44
C VAL A 184 4.83 -4.40 -13.16
N TYR A 185 3.74 -5.03 -12.78
CA TYR A 185 3.71 -5.85 -11.58
C TYR A 185 4.56 -7.12 -11.75
N GLY A 186 5.40 -7.44 -10.78
CA GLY A 186 6.25 -8.65 -10.82
C GLY A 186 5.46 -9.96 -10.84
N GLY A 187 4.18 -9.93 -10.56
CA GLY A 187 3.28 -11.08 -10.59
C GLY A 187 3.14 -11.78 -9.25
N THR A 188 2.05 -12.53 -9.13
CA THR A 188 1.72 -13.31 -7.93
C THR A 188 2.46 -14.65 -7.90
N MET A 189 2.75 -15.15 -6.71
CA MET A 189 3.31 -16.49 -6.48
C MET A 189 2.20 -17.54 -6.65
N GLN A 190 2.55 -18.67 -7.26
CA GLN A 190 1.67 -19.84 -7.26
C GLN A 190 1.56 -20.43 -5.84
N PRO A 191 0.41 -21.00 -5.46
CA PRO A 191 0.26 -21.64 -4.16
C PRO A 191 1.20 -22.84 -4.00
N GLY A 192 1.63 -23.06 -2.75
CA GLY A 192 2.28 -24.28 -2.35
C GLY A 192 1.27 -25.40 -2.12
N SER A 193 1.76 -26.60 -1.80
CA SER A 193 0.91 -27.76 -1.46
C SER A 193 1.66 -28.76 -0.60
N CYS A 194 0.93 -29.53 0.22
CA CYS A 194 1.40 -30.76 0.85
C CYS A 194 0.28 -31.81 0.78
N ALA A 195 0.57 -33.05 1.26
CA ALA A 195 -0.32 -34.19 1.07
C ALA A 195 -1.78 -33.93 1.48
N ASP A 196 -1.96 -33.26 2.63
CA ASP A 196 -3.29 -33.00 3.20
C ASP A 196 -3.83 -31.59 2.92
N GLN A 197 -3.05 -30.73 2.27
CA GLN A 197 -3.41 -29.33 2.00
C GLN A 197 -3.00 -28.94 0.57
N PRO A 198 -3.93 -28.94 -0.38
CA PRO A 198 -3.63 -28.70 -1.80
C PRO A 198 -3.28 -27.23 -2.12
N VAL A 199 -3.61 -26.29 -1.22
CA VAL A 199 -3.39 -24.86 -1.40
C VAL A 199 -2.79 -24.25 -0.15
N LEU A 200 -1.47 -24.06 -0.16
CA LEU A 200 -0.71 -23.41 0.90
C LEU A 200 -0.23 -22.02 0.46
N ASP A 201 -0.09 -21.15 1.45
CA ASP A 201 0.50 -19.82 1.29
C ASP A 201 1.19 -19.37 2.59
N VAL A 202 1.71 -18.15 2.62
CA VAL A 202 2.40 -17.59 3.79
C VAL A 202 1.49 -17.54 5.03
N VAL A 203 0.18 -17.33 4.86
CA VAL A 203 -0.77 -17.33 5.98
C VAL A 203 -0.93 -18.73 6.57
N SER A 204 -0.93 -19.77 5.72
CA SER A 204 -0.91 -21.17 6.17
C SER A 204 0.28 -21.47 7.08
N ALA A 205 1.48 -20.92 6.73
CA ALA A 205 2.67 -21.04 7.56
C ALA A 205 2.53 -20.34 8.93
N PHE A 206 1.96 -19.13 8.97
CA PHE A 206 1.70 -18.43 10.24
C PHE A 206 0.67 -19.16 11.12
N GLN A 207 -0.41 -19.67 10.52
CA GLN A 207 -1.44 -20.41 11.23
C GLN A 207 -0.95 -21.77 11.74
N SER A 208 0.07 -22.35 11.11
CA SER A 208 0.58 -23.67 11.47
C SER A 208 1.07 -23.76 12.91
N TYR A 209 1.57 -22.65 13.49
CA TYR A 209 1.99 -22.62 14.89
C TYR A 209 0.80 -22.70 15.86
N GLY A 210 -0.30 -22.00 15.60
CA GLY A 210 -1.52 -22.12 16.39
C GLY A 210 -2.08 -23.55 16.37
N LYS A 211 -2.12 -24.16 15.19
CA LYS A 211 -2.53 -25.58 15.03
C LYS A 211 -1.61 -26.55 15.75
N TYR A 212 -0.31 -26.30 15.74
CA TYR A 212 0.68 -27.09 16.50
C TYR A 212 0.37 -27.08 18.00
N LEU A 213 0.06 -25.89 18.57
CA LEU A 213 -0.31 -25.78 19.98
C LEU A 213 -1.65 -26.49 20.29
N GLU A 214 -2.66 -26.36 19.43
CA GLU A 214 -3.97 -27.01 19.57
C GLU A 214 -3.87 -28.52 19.52
N SER A 215 -2.93 -29.07 18.71
CA SER A 215 -2.72 -30.53 18.57
C SER A 215 -1.92 -31.15 19.72
N GLY A 216 -1.58 -30.40 20.77
CA GLY A 216 -0.84 -30.91 21.93
C GLY A 216 0.68 -30.76 21.81
N ALA A 217 1.16 -30.11 20.78
CA ALA A 217 2.58 -29.75 20.58
C ALA A 217 3.57 -30.93 20.59
N ASP A 218 3.11 -32.11 20.11
CA ASP A 218 3.92 -33.33 20.01
C ASP A 218 4.80 -33.37 18.74
N GLU A 219 5.58 -34.44 18.60
CA GLU A 219 6.49 -34.63 17.46
C GLU A 219 5.77 -34.79 16.11
N ALA A 220 4.56 -35.36 16.12
CA ALA A 220 3.75 -35.53 14.91
C ALA A 220 3.23 -34.17 14.42
N ALA A 221 2.69 -33.36 15.35
CA ALA A 221 2.25 -31.99 15.08
C ALA A 221 3.40 -31.11 14.58
N GLU A 222 4.62 -31.25 15.14
CA GLU A 222 5.80 -30.51 14.68
C GLU A 222 6.20 -30.89 13.25
N ARG A 223 6.14 -32.16 12.87
CA ARG A 223 6.38 -32.59 11.48
C ARG A 223 5.41 -31.95 10.50
N VAL A 224 4.10 -31.96 10.82
CA VAL A 224 3.08 -31.32 9.98
C VAL A 224 3.34 -29.82 9.86
N ARG A 225 3.69 -29.16 10.97
CA ARG A 225 4.05 -27.74 10.97
C ARG A 225 5.24 -27.44 10.06
N LEU A 226 6.33 -28.19 10.20
CA LEU A 226 7.54 -28.02 9.38
C LEU A 226 7.27 -28.27 7.89
N GLU A 227 6.48 -29.28 7.56
CA GLU A 227 6.07 -29.57 6.18
C GLU A 227 5.24 -28.43 5.60
N THR A 228 4.26 -27.91 6.36
CA THR A 228 3.45 -26.75 5.98
C THR A 228 4.34 -25.54 5.72
N VAL A 229 5.23 -25.19 6.66
CA VAL A 229 6.14 -24.03 6.52
C VAL A 229 7.03 -24.18 5.28
N ARG A 230 7.64 -25.35 5.08
CA ARG A 230 8.58 -25.60 3.96
C ARG A 230 7.92 -25.46 2.60
N ASN A 231 6.64 -25.82 2.49
CA ASN A 231 5.93 -25.92 1.22
C ASN A 231 4.98 -24.73 0.95
N SER A 232 4.86 -23.77 1.86
CA SER A 232 3.93 -22.63 1.74
C SER A 232 4.31 -21.61 0.66
N CYS A 233 5.60 -21.46 0.37
CA CYS A 233 6.10 -20.48 -0.61
C CYS A 233 6.90 -21.17 -1.72
N ARG A 234 6.53 -20.90 -2.96
CA ARG A 234 7.19 -21.48 -4.14
C ARG A 234 8.54 -20.82 -4.42
N ARG A 235 9.49 -21.61 -4.92
CA ARG A 235 10.84 -21.14 -5.25
C ARG A 235 10.90 -20.22 -6.45
N GLU A 236 9.93 -20.27 -7.35
CA GLU A 236 9.86 -19.41 -8.54
C GLU A 236 9.74 -17.93 -8.16
N GLY A 237 9.21 -17.64 -6.97
CA GLY A 237 9.01 -16.28 -6.47
C GLY A 237 7.69 -15.67 -6.92
N GLY A 238 7.54 -14.40 -6.61
CA GLY A 238 6.31 -13.64 -6.82
C GLY A 238 5.71 -13.14 -5.50
N ALA A 239 4.77 -12.22 -5.57
CA ALA A 239 4.03 -11.73 -4.42
C ALA A 239 3.13 -12.81 -3.82
N CYS A 240 2.78 -12.67 -2.54
CA CYS A 240 1.91 -13.63 -1.85
C CYS A 240 0.60 -13.86 -2.62
N GLY A 241 0.17 -15.14 -2.73
CA GLY A 241 -0.88 -15.55 -3.67
C GLY A 241 -2.31 -15.13 -3.32
N GLY A 242 -2.62 -14.83 -2.04
CA GLY A 242 -3.96 -14.37 -1.64
C GLY A 242 -4.24 -12.90 -2.02
N MET A 243 -5.47 -12.44 -1.81
CA MET A 243 -5.87 -11.03 -1.98
C MET A 243 -5.37 -10.21 -0.75
N TYR A 244 -4.07 -10.29 -0.52
CA TYR A 244 -3.33 -9.53 0.48
C TYR A 244 -2.93 -8.17 -0.09
N THR A 245 -2.09 -7.42 0.60
CA THR A 245 -1.81 -6.03 0.21
C THR A 245 -1.17 -5.92 -1.18
N ALA A 246 -0.25 -6.82 -1.55
CA ALA A 246 0.41 -6.79 -2.85
C ALA A 246 -0.58 -6.93 -4.01
N ASN A 247 -1.41 -8.00 -4.03
CA ASN A 247 -2.41 -8.19 -5.07
C ASN A 247 -3.53 -7.14 -5.03
N THR A 248 -3.90 -6.64 -3.84
CA THR A 248 -4.84 -5.53 -3.70
C THR A 248 -4.32 -4.27 -4.40
N MET A 249 -3.08 -3.87 -4.14
CA MET A 249 -2.52 -2.66 -4.74
C MET A 249 -2.18 -2.82 -6.21
N ALA A 250 -1.78 -4.01 -6.65
CA ALA A 250 -1.58 -4.32 -8.06
C ALA A 250 -2.92 -4.22 -8.84
N SER A 251 -3.99 -4.82 -8.29
CA SER A 251 -5.34 -4.74 -8.89
C SER A 251 -5.88 -3.32 -8.90
N ALA A 252 -5.65 -2.56 -7.82
CA ALA A 252 -6.01 -1.14 -7.75
C ALA A 252 -5.29 -0.31 -8.83
N ALA A 253 -3.98 -0.57 -9.06
CA ALA A 253 -3.20 0.09 -10.11
C ALA A 253 -3.73 -0.25 -11.52
N GLU A 254 -4.17 -1.48 -11.75
CA GLU A 254 -4.80 -1.89 -13.01
C GLU A 254 -6.15 -1.20 -13.21
N ALA A 255 -6.99 -1.14 -12.17
CA ALA A 255 -8.26 -0.41 -12.21
C ALA A 255 -8.09 1.10 -12.43
N MET A 256 -6.97 1.68 -11.96
CA MET A 256 -6.61 3.08 -12.23
C MET A 256 -6.03 3.30 -13.63
N GLY A 257 -5.70 2.25 -14.38
CA GLY A 257 -5.08 2.37 -15.70
C GLY A 257 -3.56 2.55 -15.72
N MET A 258 -2.85 2.33 -14.59
CA MET A 258 -1.39 2.53 -14.47
C MET A 258 -0.56 1.31 -14.88
N THR A 259 -1.20 0.21 -15.27
CA THR A 259 -0.56 -1.03 -15.75
C THR A 259 -1.19 -1.49 -17.05
N LEU A 260 -0.55 -2.44 -17.73
CA LEU A 260 -1.19 -3.16 -18.83
C LEU A 260 -2.33 -4.06 -18.33
N PRO A 261 -3.37 -4.29 -19.15
CA PRO A 261 -4.45 -5.23 -18.82
C PRO A 261 -3.92 -6.63 -18.49
N GLY A 262 -4.35 -7.18 -17.36
CA GLY A 262 -3.94 -8.51 -16.88
C GLY A 262 -2.65 -8.54 -16.08
N SER A 263 -1.90 -7.42 -16.01
CA SER A 263 -0.63 -7.32 -15.25
C SER A 263 -0.79 -7.80 -13.81
N SER A 264 -1.84 -7.37 -13.12
CA SER A 264 -2.04 -7.62 -11.68
C SER A 264 -2.41 -9.06 -11.34
N SER A 265 -2.98 -9.82 -12.27
CA SER A 265 -3.43 -11.19 -12.02
C SER A 265 -2.51 -12.26 -12.61
N THR A 266 -1.61 -11.91 -13.52
CA THR A 266 -0.69 -12.87 -14.15
C THR A 266 0.37 -13.35 -13.14
N PRO A 267 0.46 -14.68 -12.89
CA PRO A 267 1.50 -15.21 -12.00
C PRO A 267 2.91 -14.94 -12.53
N ALA A 268 3.86 -14.73 -11.60
CA ALA A 268 5.25 -14.40 -11.90
C ALA A 268 5.95 -15.42 -12.82
N ALA A 269 5.62 -16.70 -12.66
CA ALA A 269 6.24 -17.80 -13.39
C ALA A 269 5.61 -18.06 -14.78
N TYR A 270 4.50 -17.39 -15.12
CA TYR A 270 3.77 -17.64 -16.37
C TYR A 270 4.43 -16.93 -17.56
N PRO A 271 4.39 -17.52 -18.76
CA PRO A 271 4.98 -16.93 -19.96
C PRO A 271 4.34 -15.58 -20.33
N GLU A 272 3.06 -15.36 -20.00
CA GLU A 272 2.34 -14.11 -20.21
C GLU A 272 3.00 -12.92 -19.49
N LYS A 273 3.66 -13.15 -18.35
CA LYS A 273 4.41 -12.11 -17.63
C LYS A 273 5.64 -11.65 -18.42
N LYS A 274 6.31 -12.55 -19.13
CA LYS A 274 7.41 -12.19 -20.03
C LYS A 274 6.90 -11.44 -21.26
N ALA A 275 5.80 -11.91 -21.85
CA ALA A 275 5.17 -11.25 -23.00
C ALA A 275 4.72 -9.82 -22.68
N GLU A 276 4.19 -9.60 -21.47
CA GLU A 276 3.91 -8.25 -20.95
C GLU A 276 5.15 -7.36 -20.97
N CYS A 277 6.28 -7.85 -20.44
CA CYS A 277 7.54 -7.09 -20.42
C CYS A 277 8.04 -6.76 -21.84
N GLU A 278 7.83 -7.65 -22.79
CA GLU A 278 8.20 -7.45 -24.20
C GLU A 278 7.34 -6.39 -24.90
N ALA A 279 6.11 -6.17 -24.44
CA ALA A 279 5.20 -5.15 -24.99
C ALA A 279 5.47 -3.73 -24.44
N VAL A 280 6.18 -3.60 -23.31
CA VAL A 280 6.37 -2.32 -22.60
C VAL A 280 7.04 -1.26 -23.49
N GLY A 281 7.98 -1.65 -24.36
CA GLY A 281 8.71 -0.71 -25.22
C GLY A 281 7.79 0.10 -26.12
N GLU A 282 6.88 -0.56 -26.83
CA GLU A 282 5.90 0.08 -27.73
C GLU A 282 4.91 0.93 -26.93
N VAL A 283 4.46 0.46 -25.77
CA VAL A 283 3.57 1.22 -24.90
C VAL A 283 4.26 2.50 -24.41
N MET A 284 5.49 2.41 -23.93
CA MET A 284 6.27 3.57 -23.50
C MET A 284 6.52 4.54 -24.65
N ARG A 285 6.78 4.04 -25.86
CA ARG A 285 6.93 4.85 -27.05
C ARG A 285 5.66 5.66 -27.33
N ASN A 286 4.50 5.01 -27.32
CA ASN A 286 3.20 5.65 -27.48
C ASN A 286 2.93 6.71 -26.41
N MET A 287 3.25 6.41 -25.14
CA MET A 287 3.11 7.37 -24.04
C MET A 287 4.00 8.60 -24.23
N LEU A 288 5.26 8.42 -24.65
CA LEU A 288 6.18 9.52 -24.96
C LEU A 288 5.68 10.35 -26.14
N GLU A 289 5.16 9.74 -27.21
CA GLU A 289 4.64 10.44 -28.39
C GLU A 289 3.39 11.27 -28.08
N LYS A 290 2.48 10.70 -27.27
CA LYS A 290 1.23 11.37 -26.88
C LYS A 290 1.37 12.25 -25.63
N ASP A 291 2.52 12.22 -24.96
CA ASP A 291 2.81 12.90 -23.67
C ASP A 291 1.83 12.53 -22.56
N ILE A 292 1.43 11.24 -22.51
CA ILE A 292 0.53 10.72 -21.47
C ILE A 292 1.29 10.59 -20.17
N LYS A 293 0.81 11.26 -19.13
CA LYS A 293 1.45 11.36 -17.81
C LYS A 293 0.61 10.71 -16.71
N PRO A 294 1.21 10.32 -15.59
CA PRO A 294 0.49 9.75 -14.45
C PRO A 294 -0.69 10.58 -13.96
N ARG A 295 -0.60 11.93 -13.98
CA ARG A 295 -1.72 12.80 -13.53
C ARG A 295 -2.86 12.89 -14.54
N ASP A 296 -2.65 12.48 -15.80
CA ASP A 296 -3.72 12.34 -16.79
C ASP A 296 -4.50 11.03 -16.58
N ILE A 297 -3.87 10.04 -15.94
CA ILE A 297 -4.43 8.71 -15.68
C ILE A 297 -5.01 8.60 -14.27
N MET A 298 -4.25 8.98 -13.25
CA MET A 298 -4.64 8.91 -11.84
C MET A 298 -5.58 10.08 -11.47
N THR A 299 -6.76 10.11 -12.09
CA THR A 299 -7.83 11.08 -11.81
C THR A 299 -8.67 10.65 -10.61
N ARG A 300 -9.60 11.51 -10.17
CA ARG A 300 -10.53 11.19 -9.08
C ARG A 300 -11.34 9.92 -9.39
N GLU A 301 -11.81 9.79 -10.63
CA GLU A 301 -12.59 8.66 -11.12
C GLU A 301 -11.74 7.37 -11.15
N ALA A 302 -10.47 7.47 -11.50
CA ALA A 302 -9.54 6.35 -11.46
C ALA A 302 -9.32 5.84 -10.02
N PHE A 303 -9.19 6.73 -9.03
CA PHE A 303 -9.16 6.33 -7.62
C PHE A 303 -10.47 5.70 -7.17
N GLU A 304 -11.61 6.18 -7.63
CA GLU A 304 -12.90 5.58 -7.33
C GLU A 304 -13.00 4.14 -7.89
N ASN A 305 -12.57 3.90 -9.12
CA ASN A 305 -12.46 2.56 -9.70
C ASN A 305 -11.58 1.64 -8.85
N ALA A 306 -10.43 2.14 -8.36
CA ALA A 306 -9.53 1.38 -7.50
C ALA A 306 -10.18 1.00 -6.16
N ILE A 307 -10.93 1.92 -5.54
CA ILE A 307 -11.65 1.65 -4.29
C ILE A 307 -12.77 0.64 -4.53
N VAL A 308 -13.54 0.78 -5.62
CA VAL A 308 -14.60 -0.16 -6.01
C VAL A 308 -14.02 -1.56 -6.17
N LEU A 309 -12.95 -1.72 -6.95
CA LEU A 309 -12.33 -3.03 -7.15
C LEU A 309 -11.79 -3.61 -5.83
N THR A 310 -11.20 -2.78 -4.96
CA THR A 310 -10.74 -3.20 -3.63
C THR A 310 -11.91 -3.77 -2.80
N MET A 311 -13.08 -3.14 -2.82
CA MET A 311 -14.27 -3.63 -2.10
C MET A 311 -14.81 -4.93 -2.70
N ILE A 312 -14.89 -5.02 -4.02
CA ILE A 312 -15.34 -6.20 -4.77
C ILE A 312 -14.50 -7.44 -4.45
N LEU A 313 -13.18 -7.26 -4.43
CA LEU A 313 -12.21 -8.37 -4.27
C LEU A 313 -11.96 -8.78 -2.80
N GLY A 314 -12.47 -8.04 -1.82
CA GLY A 314 -12.14 -8.31 -0.42
C GLY A 314 -10.71 -7.95 -0.06
N GLY A 315 -10.19 -6.87 -0.62
CA GLY A 315 -8.79 -6.43 -0.51
C GLY A 315 -8.34 -6.06 0.90
N SER A 316 -7.08 -5.72 1.03
CA SER A 316 -6.44 -5.33 2.28
C SER A 316 -6.89 -3.96 2.78
N THR A 317 -7.05 -3.80 4.09
CA THR A 317 -7.28 -2.50 4.75
C THR A 317 -6.14 -1.52 4.51
N ASN A 318 -4.93 -2.01 4.22
CA ASN A 318 -3.78 -1.17 3.86
C ASN A 318 -4.03 -0.31 2.61
N ALA A 319 -4.95 -0.74 1.72
CA ALA A 319 -5.31 0.04 0.54
C ALA A 319 -5.87 1.43 0.90
N VAL A 320 -6.57 1.57 2.03
CA VAL A 320 -7.06 2.88 2.50
C VAL A 320 -5.89 3.85 2.67
N LEU A 321 -4.88 3.43 3.41
CA LEU A 321 -3.69 4.24 3.67
C LEU A 321 -2.87 4.50 2.40
N HIS A 322 -2.74 3.49 1.54
CA HIS A 322 -1.91 3.58 0.34
C HIS A 322 -2.55 4.41 -0.77
N LEU A 323 -3.85 4.27 -1.02
CA LEU A 323 -4.53 5.07 -2.04
C LEU A 323 -4.60 6.55 -1.66
N ILE A 324 -4.76 6.87 -0.36
CA ILE A 324 -4.67 8.25 0.14
C ILE A 324 -3.26 8.83 -0.13
N ALA A 325 -2.20 8.07 0.14
CA ALA A 325 -0.83 8.50 -0.11
C ALA A 325 -0.54 8.72 -1.61
N ILE A 326 -1.03 7.82 -2.48
CA ILE A 326 -0.89 7.96 -3.93
C ILE A 326 -1.68 9.18 -4.43
N ALA A 327 -2.92 9.37 -3.97
CA ALA A 327 -3.74 10.52 -4.33
C ALA A 327 -3.06 11.85 -3.93
N HIS A 328 -2.46 11.89 -2.74
CA HIS A 328 -1.66 13.05 -2.31
C HIS A 328 -0.54 13.36 -3.31
N SER A 329 0.20 12.35 -3.80
CA SER A 329 1.32 12.53 -4.73
C SER A 329 0.93 13.13 -6.08
N VAL A 330 -0.34 13.03 -6.47
CA VAL A 330 -0.90 13.65 -7.69
C VAL A 330 -1.74 14.89 -7.42
N GLY A 331 -1.85 15.32 -6.17
CA GLY A 331 -2.59 16.51 -5.76
C GLY A 331 -4.10 16.31 -5.65
N ILE A 332 -4.57 15.06 -5.56
CA ILE A 332 -5.99 14.72 -5.37
C ILE A 332 -6.28 14.53 -3.89
N LYS A 333 -7.32 15.18 -3.40
CA LYS A 333 -7.81 14.98 -2.03
C LYS A 333 -8.66 13.71 -1.97
N LEU A 334 -8.16 12.71 -1.27
CA LEU A 334 -8.87 11.48 -0.95
C LEU A 334 -8.91 11.33 0.58
N SER A 335 -10.04 10.94 1.14
CA SER A 335 -10.26 10.79 2.58
C SER A 335 -10.75 9.38 2.93
N ILE A 336 -10.69 9.01 4.19
CA ILE A 336 -11.25 7.73 4.66
C ILE A 336 -12.77 7.64 4.40
N ASP A 337 -13.48 8.76 4.41
CA ASP A 337 -14.94 8.80 4.18
C ASP A 337 -15.31 8.43 2.73
N ASP A 338 -14.41 8.64 1.76
CA ASP A 338 -14.60 8.18 0.39
C ASP A 338 -14.67 6.64 0.32
N PHE A 339 -13.87 5.95 1.12
CA PHE A 339 -13.90 4.49 1.23
C PHE A 339 -15.21 4.01 1.85
N GLN A 340 -15.73 4.70 2.87
CA GLN A 340 -17.03 4.36 3.45
C GLN A 340 -18.14 4.52 2.43
N SER A 341 -18.15 5.64 1.69
CA SER A 341 -19.14 5.92 0.66
C SER A 341 -19.20 4.82 -0.42
N VAL A 342 -18.03 4.35 -0.89
CA VAL A 342 -17.97 3.24 -1.85
C VAL A 342 -18.39 1.93 -1.19
N SER A 343 -17.94 1.66 0.04
CA SER A 343 -18.27 0.45 0.78
C SER A 343 -19.78 0.26 0.98
N ASP A 344 -20.53 1.35 1.15
CA ASP A 344 -21.98 1.28 1.37
C ASP A 344 -22.76 0.87 0.11
N ARG A 345 -22.25 1.15 -1.09
CA ARG A 345 -22.93 0.91 -2.37
C ARG A 345 -22.39 -0.24 -3.21
N VAL A 346 -21.25 -0.82 -2.83
CA VAL A 346 -20.56 -1.87 -3.62
C VAL A 346 -20.51 -3.17 -2.83
N PRO A 347 -20.97 -4.30 -3.40
CA PRO A 347 -20.96 -5.58 -2.69
C PRO A 347 -19.56 -6.18 -2.63
N PHE A 348 -19.35 -7.10 -1.69
CA PHE A 348 -18.21 -8.00 -1.63
C PHE A 348 -18.58 -9.34 -2.28
N ILE A 349 -17.90 -9.73 -3.37
CA ILE A 349 -18.29 -10.88 -4.20
C ILE A 349 -17.16 -11.90 -4.46
N ALA A 350 -15.90 -11.58 -4.20
CA ALA A 350 -14.80 -12.48 -4.49
C ALA A 350 -14.48 -13.40 -3.29
N ASP A 351 -14.51 -14.74 -3.50
CA ASP A 351 -14.22 -15.72 -2.46
C ASP A 351 -12.71 -16.00 -2.34
N LEU A 352 -11.93 -14.93 -2.18
CA LEU A 352 -10.47 -14.96 -2.15
C LEU A 352 -9.91 -15.02 -0.71
N LYS A 353 -8.78 -15.73 -0.53
CA LYS A 353 -8.02 -15.67 0.72
C LYS A 353 -7.63 -14.23 1.05
N PRO A 354 -7.64 -13.84 2.35
CA PRO A 354 -7.71 -14.69 3.55
C PRO A 354 -9.14 -15.05 3.97
N SER A 355 -10.16 -14.35 3.51
CA SER A 355 -11.56 -14.56 3.94
C SER A 355 -12.28 -15.67 3.19
N GLY A 356 -11.79 -16.04 2.02
CA GLY A 356 -12.29 -17.09 1.14
C GLY A 356 -11.28 -18.22 0.92
N LYS A 357 -11.49 -18.99 -0.13
CA LYS A 357 -10.73 -20.23 -0.42
C LYS A 357 -9.77 -20.09 -1.61
N TYR A 358 -10.03 -19.17 -2.55
CA TYR A 358 -9.26 -19.04 -3.79
C TYR A 358 -8.08 -18.07 -3.65
N VAL A 359 -7.13 -18.15 -4.60
CA VAL A 359 -5.96 -17.29 -4.68
C VAL A 359 -5.94 -16.53 -6.02
N MET A 360 -4.99 -15.62 -6.20
CA MET A 360 -4.92 -14.77 -7.40
C MET A 360 -4.68 -15.56 -8.69
N GLU A 361 -4.00 -16.70 -8.62
CA GLU A 361 -3.87 -17.62 -9.76
C GLU A 361 -5.24 -18.14 -10.25
N ASP A 362 -6.20 -18.36 -9.34
CA ASP A 362 -7.56 -18.76 -9.73
C ASP A 362 -8.31 -17.63 -10.43
N VAL A 363 -8.09 -16.37 -10.00
CA VAL A 363 -8.60 -15.20 -10.73
C VAL A 363 -8.01 -15.13 -12.13
N HIS A 364 -6.69 -15.36 -12.28
CA HIS A 364 -6.06 -15.44 -13.62
C HIS A 364 -6.71 -16.49 -14.51
N LYS A 365 -6.96 -17.70 -14.00
CA LYS A 365 -7.57 -18.82 -14.73
C LYS A 365 -8.97 -18.51 -15.27
N ILE A 366 -9.74 -17.66 -14.60
CA ILE A 366 -11.08 -17.24 -15.06
C ILE A 366 -11.07 -16.03 -15.98
N GLY A 367 -9.89 -15.56 -16.39
CA GLY A 367 -9.70 -14.42 -17.31
C GLY A 367 -9.04 -13.18 -16.70
N GLY A 368 -8.64 -13.26 -15.43
CA GLY A 368 -7.89 -12.22 -14.74
C GLY A 368 -8.72 -11.00 -14.32
N ILE A 369 -8.02 -9.99 -13.83
CA ILE A 369 -8.64 -8.72 -13.45
C ILE A 369 -9.35 -8.02 -14.62
N PRO A 370 -8.89 -8.09 -15.89
CA PRO A 370 -9.66 -7.52 -17.01
C PRO A 370 -11.08 -8.07 -17.13
N THR A 371 -11.27 -9.37 -16.90
CA THR A 371 -12.60 -10.01 -16.90
C THR A 371 -13.48 -9.50 -15.76
N VAL A 372 -12.90 -9.31 -14.57
CA VAL A 372 -13.61 -8.72 -13.42
C VAL A 372 -13.99 -7.26 -13.72
N LEU A 373 -13.06 -6.44 -14.21
CA LEU A 373 -13.32 -5.04 -14.57
C LEU A 373 -14.39 -4.93 -15.66
N LYS A 374 -14.37 -5.80 -16.68
CA LYS A 374 -15.43 -5.85 -17.69
C LYS A 374 -16.79 -6.11 -17.07
N TYR A 375 -16.89 -7.08 -16.19
CA TYR A 375 -18.13 -7.39 -15.46
C TYR A 375 -18.62 -6.19 -14.65
N LEU A 376 -17.71 -5.47 -13.98
CA LEU A 376 -18.06 -4.26 -13.22
C LEU A 376 -18.51 -3.10 -14.12
N LEU A 377 -17.85 -2.93 -15.27
CA LEU A 377 -18.20 -1.90 -16.25
C LEU A 377 -19.60 -2.14 -16.85
N GLU A 378 -19.90 -3.38 -17.25
CA GLU A 378 -21.21 -3.78 -17.76
C GLU A 378 -22.34 -3.55 -16.75
N ASN A 379 -22.00 -3.65 -15.44
CA ASN A 379 -22.92 -3.38 -14.35
C ASN A 379 -22.85 -1.93 -13.81
N LYS A 380 -22.17 -1.01 -14.50
CA LYS A 380 -22.05 0.43 -14.17
C LYS A 380 -21.51 0.73 -12.78
N LEU A 381 -20.62 -0.14 -12.29
CA LEU A 381 -19.97 0.03 -10.97
C LEU A 381 -18.66 0.80 -11.05
N ILE A 382 -18.05 0.87 -12.24
CA ILE A 382 -16.81 1.61 -12.52
C ILE A 382 -16.96 2.52 -13.74
N ASN A 383 -16.08 3.52 -13.83
CA ASN A 383 -15.99 4.42 -14.98
C ASN A 383 -15.03 3.85 -16.04
N GLY A 384 -15.52 3.62 -17.26
CA GLY A 384 -14.75 3.14 -18.40
C GLY A 384 -14.00 4.22 -19.18
N ASP A 385 -14.33 5.50 -18.98
CA ASP A 385 -13.79 6.62 -19.79
C ASP A 385 -12.43 7.13 -19.29
N ILE A 386 -11.91 6.59 -18.19
CA ILE A 386 -10.59 6.97 -17.67
C ILE A 386 -9.49 6.58 -18.66
N MET A 387 -8.50 7.47 -18.82
CA MET A 387 -7.28 7.20 -19.62
C MET A 387 -6.43 6.13 -18.95
N THR A 388 -5.70 5.36 -19.76
CA THR A 388 -4.74 4.35 -19.29
C THR A 388 -3.37 4.50 -19.93
N VAL A 389 -2.38 3.77 -19.44
CA VAL A 389 -1.00 3.71 -19.99
C VAL A 389 -0.97 3.23 -21.45
N THR A 390 -1.99 2.52 -21.94
CA THR A 390 -2.05 2.09 -23.33
C THR A 390 -2.35 3.24 -24.30
N GLY A 391 -2.77 4.39 -23.78
CA GLY A 391 -3.25 5.53 -24.59
C GLY A 391 -4.66 5.33 -25.14
N LYS A 392 -5.39 4.37 -24.56
CA LYS A 392 -6.81 4.09 -24.74
C LYS A 392 -7.52 4.25 -23.40
N THR A 393 -8.83 4.39 -23.42
CA THR A 393 -9.64 4.35 -22.21
C THR A 393 -9.66 2.95 -21.60
N LEU A 394 -10.06 2.86 -20.33
CA LEU A 394 -10.27 1.58 -19.66
C LEU A 394 -11.33 0.74 -20.40
N GLY A 395 -12.44 1.36 -20.80
CA GLY A 395 -13.51 0.70 -21.55
C GLY A 395 -13.01 0.08 -22.86
N GLU A 396 -12.25 0.83 -23.68
CA GLU A 396 -11.65 0.34 -24.92
C GLU A 396 -10.70 -0.85 -24.69
N ASN A 397 -9.92 -0.83 -23.62
CA ASN A 397 -9.05 -1.95 -23.25
C ASN A 397 -9.85 -3.19 -22.86
N LEU A 398 -11.02 -3.02 -22.25
CA LEU A 398 -11.86 -4.12 -21.77
C LEU A 398 -12.75 -4.72 -22.87
N GLU A 399 -12.86 -4.14 -24.07
CA GLU A 399 -13.61 -4.73 -25.19
C GLU A 399 -13.12 -6.15 -25.51
N SER A 400 -11.81 -6.36 -25.52
CA SER A 400 -11.18 -7.65 -25.81
C SER A 400 -11.18 -8.63 -24.63
N ALA A 401 -11.51 -8.18 -23.43
CA ALA A 401 -11.56 -9.03 -22.25
C ALA A 401 -12.72 -10.05 -22.34
N LYS A 402 -12.47 -11.26 -21.86
CA LYS A 402 -13.50 -12.31 -21.84
C LYS A 402 -14.56 -11.99 -20.77
N PRO A 403 -15.82 -12.40 -20.95
CA PRO A 403 -16.82 -12.35 -19.89
C PRO A 403 -16.47 -13.36 -18.78
N LEU A 404 -17.03 -13.18 -17.58
CA LEU A 404 -16.89 -14.16 -16.50
C LEU A 404 -17.43 -15.52 -16.95
N PRO A 405 -16.66 -16.63 -16.80
CA PRO A 405 -17.12 -17.96 -17.18
C PRO A 405 -18.34 -18.41 -16.37
N HIS A 406 -19.25 -19.12 -17.01
CA HIS A 406 -20.38 -19.73 -16.32
C HIS A 406 -19.91 -20.83 -15.37
N GLY A 407 -20.54 -20.95 -14.21
CA GLY A 407 -20.30 -22.02 -13.24
C GLY A 407 -19.02 -21.88 -12.40
N GLN A 408 -18.26 -20.79 -12.56
CA GLN A 408 -17.17 -20.45 -11.65
C GLN A 408 -17.73 -19.86 -10.35
N ASP A 409 -17.03 -20.04 -9.23
CA ASP A 409 -17.41 -19.55 -7.88
C ASP A 409 -16.33 -18.69 -7.21
N VAL A 410 -15.27 -18.33 -7.95
CA VAL A 410 -14.21 -17.40 -7.51
C VAL A 410 -14.77 -15.98 -7.33
N ILE A 411 -15.54 -15.54 -8.32
CA ILE A 411 -16.26 -14.26 -8.32
C ILE A 411 -17.76 -14.55 -8.37
N ARG A 412 -18.46 -14.32 -7.28
CA ARG A 412 -19.91 -14.54 -7.22
C ARG A 412 -20.68 -13.51 -8.04
N PRO A 413 -21.87 -13.88 -8.56
CA PRO A 413 -22.68 -12.90 -9.26
C PRO A 413 -23.19 -11.82 -8.29
N LEU A 414 -23.39 -10.60 -8.81
CA LEU A 414 -23.92 -9.45 -8.04
C LEU A 414 -25.30 -9.74 -7.43
N SER A 415 -26.08 -10.66 -8.01
CA SER A 415 -27.35 -11.11 -7.49
C SER A 415 -27.25 -12.02 -6.25
N SER A 416 -26.05 -12.56 -5.96
CA SER A 416 -25.81 -13.43 -4.80
C SER A 416 -24.41 -13.15 -4.21
N PRO A 417 -24.19 -11.95 -3.68
CA PRO A 417 -22.89 -11.54 -3.14
C PRO A 417 -22.57 -12.30 -1.84
N ILE A 418 -21.29 -12.32 -1.47
CA ILE A 418 -20.86 -12.80 -0.14
C ILE A 418 -21.41 -11.86 0.94
N LYS A 419 -21.38 -10.54 0.66
CA LYS A 419 -21.95 -9.49 1.50
C LYS A 419 -22.51 -8.38 0.60
N PRO A 420 -23.71 -7.84 0.89
CA PRO A 420 -24.35 -6.83 0.03
C PRO A 420 -23.64 -5.47 0.02
N THR A 421 -22.69 -5.24 0.93
CA THR A 421 -21.87 -4.03 1.03
C THR A 421 -20.39 -4.42 1.07
N GLY A 422 -19.51 -3.44 0.90
CA GLY A 422 -18.06 -3.64 0.99
C GLY A 422 -17.62 -4.19 2.36
N HIS A 423 -16.46 -4.82 2.37
CA HIS A 423 -15.89 -5.46 3.56
C HIS A 423 -15.06 -4.49 4.42
N ILE A 424 -14.60 -3.36 3.88
CA ILE A 424 -13.91 -2.31 4.64
C ILE A 424 -14.95 -1.36 5.22
N ARG A 425 -14.84 -1.08 6.53
CA ARG A 425 -15.67 -0.14 7.26
C ARG A 425 -14.79 0.91 7.93
N ILE A 426 -15.22 2.16 7.85
CA ILE A 426 -14.60 3.27 8.59
C ILE A 426 -15.45 3.50 9.82
N LEU A 427 -14.86 3.25 10.99
CA LEU A 427 -15.54 3.45 12.26
C LEU A 427 -15.07 4.75 12.91
N LYS A 428 -15.97 5.45 13.59
CA LYS A 428 -15.67 6.65 14.38
C LYS A 428 -16.31 6.50 15.76
N GLY A 429 -15.79 7.19 16.76
CA GLY A 429 -16.32 7.16 18.12
C GLY A 429 -15.31 7.71 19.11
N ASN A 430 -15.58 7.54 20.40
CA ASN A 430 -14.71 8.12 21.43
C ASN A 430 -13.32 7.49 21.45
N ILE A 431 -13.14 6.25 20.95
CA ILE A 431 -11.80 5.63 20.80
C ILE A 431 -11.06 6.22 19.59
N ALA A 432 -11.78 6.47 18.49
CA ALA A 432 -11.21 6.88 17.21
C ALA A 432 -11.92 8.10 16.63
N PRO A 433 -11.81 9.28 17.22
CA PRO A 433 -12.48 10.49 16.71
C PRO A 433 -11.96 10.91 15.32
N GLY A 434 -10.72 10.58 14.97
CA GLY A 434 -10.13 10.78 13.64
C GLY A 434 -10.39 9.62 12.67
N GLY A 435 -11.16 8.61 13.11
CA GLY A 435 -11.51 7.41 12.36
C GLY A 435 -10.54 6.24 12.57
N CYS A 436 -10.99 5.07 12.17
CA CYS A 436 -10.23 3.83 12.10
C CYS A 436 -10.79 2.93 11.00
N VAL A 437 -10.06 1.89 10.64
CA VAL A 437 -10.38 1.00 9.53
C VAL A 437 -10.62 -0.41 10.05
N SER A 438 -11.78 -0.99 9.71
CA SER A 438 -12.12 -2.36 10.07
C SER A 438 -12.34 -3.22 8.84
N LYS A 439 -12.00 -4.50 8.92
CA LYS A 439 -12.30 -5.51 7.91
C LYS A 439 -13.44 -6.37 8.42
N ILE A 440 -14.63 -6.20 7.86
CA ILE A 440 -15.87 -6.92 8.24
C ILE A 440 -16.40 -7.68 7.04
N THR A 441 -16.12 -8.97 6.99
CA THR A 441 -16.56 -9.85 5.89
C THR A 441 -17.96 -10.43 6.13
N GLY A 442 -18.45 -10.33 7.37
CA GLY A 442 -19.74 -10.84 7.81
C GLY A 442 -19.68 -12.22 8.50
N LYS A 443 -18.55 -12.92 8.40
CA LYS A 443 -18.32 -14.22 9.05
C LYS A 443 -18.11 -14.10 10.56
N GLU A 444 -17.53 -12.96 10.99
CA GLU A 444 -17.20 -12.62 12.38
C GLU A 444 -18.35 -11.91 13.13
N GLY A 445 -19.45 -11.62 12.44
CA GLY A 445 -20.56 -10.80 12.93
C GLY A 445 -20.40 -9.34 12.54
N LEU A 446 -21.41 -8.52 12.88
CA LEU A 446 -21.44 -7.09 12.56
C LEU A 446 -21.25 -6.20 13.80
N THR A 447 -21.38 -6.76 15.00
CA THR A 447 -21.17 -6.06 16.27
C THR A 447 -20.34 -6.91 17.20
N PHE A 448 -19.56 -6.27 18.05
CA PHE A 448 -18.79 -6.95 19.09
C PHE A 448 -18.77 -6.10 20.37
N GLU A 449 -19.04 -6.72 21.51
CA GLU A 449 -18.89 -6.10 22.81
C GLU A 449 -18.05 -7.02 23.70
N GLY A 450 -17.03 -6.47 24.35
CA GLY A 450 -16.13 -7.24 25.20
C GLY A 450 -15.32 -6.38 26.13
N LYS A 451 -14.68 -7.02 27.11
CA LYS A 451 -13.77 -6.36 28.05
C LYS A 451 -12.39 -6.18 27.43
N ALA A 452 -11.80 -5.02 27.57
CA ALA A 452 -10.46 -4.71 27.12
C ALA A 452 -9.41 -5.54 27.89
N ARG A 453 -8.44 -6.04 27.13
CA ARG A 453 -7.13 -6.51 27.60
C ARG A 453 -6.08 -5.72 26.84
N VAL A 454 -5.35 -4.89 27.56
CA VAL A 454 -4.47 -3.85 27.00
C VAL A 454 -3.03 -4.34 26.96
N PHE A 455 -2.40 -4.17 25.80
CA PHE A 455 -1.01 -4.55 25.56
C PHE A 455 -0.27 -3.45 24.79
N ASP A 456 1.02 -3.30 25.02
CA ASP A 456 1.87 -2.32 24.35
C ASP A 456 2.86 -2.98 23.35
N ASN A 457 2.78 -4.32 23.18
CA ASN A 457 3.53 -5.11 22.21
C ASN A 457 2.86 -6.46 21.93
N GLU A 458 3.20 -7.11 20.80
CA GLU A 458 2.63 -8.40 20.39
C GLU A 458 3.13 -9.59 21.23
N ASP A 459 4.33 -9.51 21.82
CA ASP A 459 4.89 -10.64 22.58
C ASP A 459 4.10 -10.89 23.87
N ASP A 460 3.60 -9.84 24.51
CA ASP A 460 2.77 -9.98 25.71
C ASP A 460 1.38 -10.54 25.37
N VAL A 461 0.81 -10.22 24.20
CA VAL A 461 -0.40 -10.91 23.69
C VAL A 461 -0.12 -12.40 23.48
N THR A 462 1.02 -12.73 22.87
CA THR A 462 1.45 -14.12 22.64
C THR A 462 1.49 -14.88 23.96
N LYS A 463 2.13 -14.33 25.00
CA LYS A 463 2.17 -14.92 26.35
C LYS A 463 0.79 -15.08 26.97
N ALA A 464 -0.09 -14.08 26.82
CA ALA A 464 -1.45 -14.12 27.33
C ALA A 464 -2.29 -15.23 26.71
N ILE A 465 -2.15 -15.47 25.39
CA ILE A 465 -2.81 -16.59 24.70
C ILE A 465 -2.21 -17.93 25.16
N GLN A 466 -0.90 -18.06 25.20
CA GLN A 466 -0.21 -19.30 25.60
C GLN A 466 -0.50 -19.70 27.05
N SER A 467 -0.63 -18.74 27.96
CA SER A 467 -0.96 -19.00 29.37
C SER A 467 -2.44 -19.28 29.62
N GLY A 468 -3.29 -19.20 28.58
CA GLY A 468 -4.74 -19.36 28.73
C GLY A 468 -5.41 -18.21 29.50
N SER A 469 -4.74 -17.05 29.65
CA SER A 469 -5.35 -15.89 30.32
C SER A 469 -6.40 -15.19 29.47
N ILE A 470 -6.44 -15.45 28.16
CA ILE A 470 -7.53 -15.10 27.24
C ILE A 470 -8.31 -16.40 27.01
N LYS A 471 -9.56 -16.43 27.45
CA LYS A 471 -10.33 -17.68 27.52
C LYS A 471 -11.38 -17.76 26.42
N LYS A 472 -11.58 -18.99 25.91
CA LYS A 472 -12.69 -19.29 25.02
C LYS A 472 -14.02 -19.10 25.75
N GLY A 473 -15.01 -18.50 25.06
CA GLY A 473 -16.32 -18.18 25.63
C GLY A 473 -16.39 -16.85 26.38
N GLU A 474 -15.25 -16.17 26.64
CA GLU A 474 -15.22 -14.83 27.24
C GLU A 474 -14.98 -13.79 26.14
N LYS A 475 -15.93 -12.84 25.95
CA LYS A 475 -15.80 -11.77 24.98
C LYS A 475 -14.71 -10.79 25.41
N THR A 476 -13.59 -10.82 24.70
CA THR A 476 -12.39 -10.04 25.00
C THR A 476 -12.03 -9.14 23.81
N VAL A 477 -11.70 -7.87 24.07
CA VAL A 477 -11.10 -6.96 23.10
C VAL A 477 -9.62 -6.79 23.41
N ILE A 478 -8.75 -7.39 22.63
CA ILE A 478 -7.31 -7.14 22.69
C ILE A 478 -7.05 -5.74 22.15
N VAL A 479 -6.51 -4.85 22.99
CA VAL A 479 -6.12 -3.50 22.63
C VAL A 479 -4.61 -3.44 22.54
N LEU A 480 -4.08 -3.31 21.32
CA LEU A 480 -2.65 -3.15 21.04
C LEU A 480 -2.36 -1.69 20.68
N ARG A 481 -1.57 -1.01 21.51
CA ARG A 481 -1.32 0.43 21.38
C ARG A 481 0.16 0.75 21.27
N TYR A 482 0.47 2.00 20.91
CA TYR A 482 1.83 2.48 20.60
C TYR A 482 2.47 1.74 19.41
N LEU A 483 1.63 1.36 18.42
CA LEU A 483 2.01 0.74 17.16
C LEU A 483 1.61 1.60 15.95
N GLY A 484 1.16 2.84 16.18
CA GLY A 484 0.84 3.81 15.14
C GLY A 484 2.08 4.34 14.40
N PRO A 485 1.91 5.25 13.44
CA PRO A 485 3.00 5.76 12.59
C PRO A 485 4.21 6.27 13.35
N LYS A 486 3.99 6.97 14.48
CA LYS A 486 5.05 7.53 15.32
C LYS A 486 5.44 6.62 16.49
N GLY A 487 4.46 6.05 17.17
CA GLY A 487 4.66 5.25 18.38
C GLY A 487 5.24 3.86 18.15
N GLY A 488 4.79 3.19 17.09
CA GLY A 488 5.43 2.01 16.51
C GLY A 488 6.12 2.41 15.22
N PRO A 489 7.37 2.92 15.25
CA PRO A 489 7.94 3.60 14.09
C PRO A 489 7.70 2.80 12.81
N GLY A 490 7.06 3.44 11.80
CA GLY A 490 6.68 2.74 10.57
C GLY A 490 5.39 1.92 10.67
N MET A 491 4.59 2.08 11.74
CA MET A 491 3.25 1.47 11.86
C MET A 491 3.26 -0.03 11.50
N PRO A 492 3.98 -0.89 12.26
CA PRO A 492 4.21 -2.29 11.91
C PRO A 492 2.91 -3.06 11.72
N GLU A 493 2.88 -3.93 10.72
CA GLU A 493 1.75 -4.83 10.49
C GLU A 493 1.75 -5.97 11.48
N MET A 494 0.55 -6.34 11.93
CA MET A 494 0.32 -7.50 12.78
C MET A 494 -0.34 -8.63 11.98
N LEU A 495 0.24 -9.79 12.04
CA LEU A 495 -0.35 -11.03 11.56
C LEU A 495 -0.19 -12.15 12.59
N LYS A 496 0.91 -12.12 13.36
CA LYS A 496 1.22 -13.13 14.39
C LYS A 496 0.10 -13.20 15.43
N THR A 497 -0.29 -12.08 16.01
CA THR A 497 -1.36 -11.99 17.02
C THR A 497 -2.69 -12.54 16.49
N THR A 498 -3.15 -12.06 15.33
CA THR A 498 -4.45 -12.48 14.78
C THR A 498 -4.45 -13.92 14.31
N SER A 499 -3.34 -14.40 13.74
CA SER A 499 -3.19 -15.82 13.37
C SER A 499 -3.18 -16.74 14.58
N MET A 500 -2.59 -16.33 15.71
CA MET A 500 -2.63 -17.08 16.96
C MET A 500 -4.05 -17.13 17.55
N VAL A 501 -4.77 -16.01 17.57
CA VAL A 501 -6.17 -15.95 18.00
C VAL A 501 -7.02 -16.94 17.19
N MET A 502 -6.87 -16.94 15.87
CA MET A 502 -7.60 -17.85 15.00
C MET A 502 -7.17 -19.29 15.16
N GLY A 503 -5.85 -19.55 15.24
CA GLY A 503 -5.29 -20.90 15.45
C GLY A 503 -5.67 -21.51 16.80
N ALA A 504 -5.84 -20.70 17.83
CA ALA A 504 -6.31 -21.13 19.16
C ALA A 504 -7.84 -21.26 19.26
N GLY A 505 -8.58 -21.15 18.16
CA GLY A 505 -10.05 -21.27 18.14
C GLY A 505 -10.79 -20.15 18.87
N LEU A 506 -10.14 -18.97 19.05
CA LEU A 506 -10.69 -17.82 19.78
C LEU A 506 -11.38 -16.79 18.86
N GLY A 507 -11.44 -17.03 17.55
CA GLY A 507 -11.85 -16.05 16.55
C GLY A 507 -13.26 -15.48 16.71
N LEU A 508 -14.16 -16.17 17.38
CA LEU A 508 -15.52 -15.69 17.70
C LEU A 508 -15.60 -14.94 19.04
N ASP A 509 -14.61 -15.13 19.92
CA ASP A 509 -14.62 -14.59 21.28
C ASP A 509 -13.68 -13.41 21.46
N VAL A 510 -12.82 -13.15 20.47
CA VAL A 510 -11.79 -12.11 20.55
C VAL A 510 -11.89 -11.15 19.37
N ALA A 511 -11.98 -9.84 19.68
CA ALA A 511 -11.73 -8.76 18.73
C ALA A 511 -10.37 -8.11 19.01
N CYS A 512 -9.75 -7.55 17.98
CA CYS A 512 -8.47 -6.83 18.10
C CYS A 512 -8.62 -5.37 17.65
N VAL A 513 -8.17 -4.43 18.49
CA VAL A 513 -8.16 -2.98 18.21
C VAL A 513 -6.75 -2.44 18.35
N THR A 514 -6.29 -1.61 17.39
CA THR A 514 -4.93 -1.08 17.41
C THR A 514 -4.81 0.26 16.67
N ASP A 515 -3.85 1.08 17.10
CA ASP A 515 -3.37 2.23 16.33
C ASP A 515 -2.35 1.85 15.24
N GLY A 516 -1.90 0.59 15.24
CA GLY A 516 -1.09 -0.01 14.18
C GLY A 516 -1.93 -0.51 12.99
N ARG A 517 -1.35 -1.44 12.21
CA ARG A 517 -1.98 -2.04 11.02
C ARG A 517 -2.12 -3.55 11.17
N PHE A 518 -3.14 -4.09 10.54
CA PHE A 518 -3.23 -5.52 10.30
C PHE A 518 -2.71 -5.87 8.90
N SER A 519 -2.04 -7.02 8.79
CA SER A 519 -1.63 -7.57 7.50
C SER A 519 -2.86 -7.86 6.61
N GLY A 520 -2.67 -7.78 5.29
CA GLY A 520 -3.69 -8.18 4.32
C GLY A 520 -4.14 -9.63 4.47
N GLY A 521 -3.32 -10.50 5.09
CA GLY A 521 -3.65 -11.89 5.42
C GLY A 521 -4.50 -12.08 6.68
N THR A 522 -4.82 -11.00 7.40
CA THR A 522 -5.60 -11.05 8.65
C THR A 522 -7.08 -11.30 8.37
N HIS A 523 -7.71 -12.10 9.22
CA HIS A 523 -9.14 -12.32 9.30
C HIS A 523 -9.58 -12.41 10.78
N GLY A 524 -10.89 -12.34 11.03
CA GLY A 524 -11.48 -12.14 12.37
C GLY A 524 -11.89 -10.69 12.59
N PHE A 525 -12.46 -10.38 13.76
CA PHE A 525 -12.99 -9.04 14.08
C PHE A 525 -11.82 -8.08 14.42
N THR A 526 -11.37 -7.31 13.43
CA THR A 526 -10.18 -6.47 13.57
C THR A 526 -10.44 -5.01 13.20
N VAL A 527 -9.94 -4.09 14.03
CA VAL A 527 -10.03 -2.63 13.85
C VAL A 527 -8.63 -2.04 14.02
N GLY A 528 -8.08 -1.53 12.92
CA GLY A 528 -6.75 -0.90 12.90
C GLY A 528 -6.80 0.57 12.53
N HIS A 529 -5.61 1.18 12.39
CA HIS A 529 -5.47 2.58 11.99
C HIS A 529 -6.22 3.57 12.89
N VAL A 530 -6.31 3.28 14.20
CA VAL A 530 -7.00 4.17 15.15
C VAL A 530 -6.32 5.54 15.20
N VAL A 531 -7.07 6.60 14.94
CA VAL A 531 -6.59 7.98 14.93
C VAL A 531 -7.40 8.82 15.94
N PRO A 532 -6.70 9.61 16.78
CA PRO A 532 -5.24 9.72 16.96
C PRO A 532 -4.60 8.47 17.59
N GLU A 533 -3.33 8.17 17.22
CA GLU A 533 -2.57 7.08 17.81
C GLU A 533 -2.23 7.33 19.30
N ALA A 534 -1.94 6.27 20.04
CA ALA A 534 -1.62 6.36 21.48
C ALA A 534 -0.41 7.24 21.78
N PHE A 535 0.61 7.24 20.90
CA PHE A 535 1.85 7.98 21.10
C PHE A 535 1.66 9.51 21.14
N VAL A 536 0.65 10.01 20.47
CA VAL A 536 0.30 11.45 20.48
C VAL A 536 -0.84 11.78 21.46
N GLY A 537 -1.22 10.83 22.33
CA GLY A 537 -2.25 11.04 23.34
C GLY A 537 -3.68 10.78 22.84
N GLY A 538 -3.84 10.00 21.77
CA GLY A 538 -5.16 9.52 21.35
C GLY A 538 -5.86 8.70 22.43
N ASN A 539 -7.19 8.64 22.40
CA ASN A 539 -7.98 7.99 23.45
C ASN A 539 -7.70 6.49 23.61
N ILE A 540 -7.16 5.84 22.57
CA ILE A 540 -6.69 4.46 22.67
C ILE A 540 -5.60 4.29 23.75
N ALA A 541 -4.81 5.35 24.06
CA ALA A 541 -3.83 5.34 25.13
C ALA A 541 -4.46 5.31 26.53
N LEU A 542 -5.73 5.71 26.64
CA LEU A 542 -6.47 5.88 27.89
C LEU A 542 -7.30 4.64 28.26
N ILE A 543 -7.35 3.63 27.38
CA ILE A 543 -8.07 2.38 27.66
C ILE A 543 -7.31 1.60 28.73
N GLU A 544 -8.04 1.06 29.71
CA GLU A 544 -7.53 0.23 30.81
C GLU A 544 -8.12 -1.19 30.74
N ASP A 545 -7.43 -2.15 31.35
CA ASP A 545 -7.92 -3.53 31.46
C ASP A 545 -9.30 -3.56 32.13
N GLY A 546 -10.25 -4.26 31.49
CA GLY A 546 -11.63 -4.39 31.99
C GLY A 546 -12.60 -3.33 31.46
N ASP A 547 -12.15 -2.26 30.80
CA ASP A 547 -13.07 -1.35 30.11
C ASP A 547 -13.93 -2.09 29.09
N VAL A 548 -15.22 -1.77 29.02
CA VAL A 548 -16.10 -2.35 28.01
C VAL A 548 -15.94 -1.58 26.70
N ILE A 549 -15.57 -2.29 25.65
CA ILE A 549 -15.48 -1.75 24.29
C ILE A 549 -16.64 -2.31 23.46
N TYR A 550 -17.35 -1.41 22.78
CA TYR A 550 -18.42 -1.71 21.85
C TYR A 550 -18.06 -1.29 20.44
N ILE A 551 -18.16 -2.23 19.49
CA ILE A 551 -17.88 -2.03 18.07
C ILE A 551 -19.14 -2.37 17.29
N ASP A 552 -19.61 -1.44 16.45
CA ASP A 552 -20.81 -1.60 15.63
C ASP A 552 -20.50 -1.24 14.16
N ALA A 553 -20.34 -2.25 13.33
CA ALA A 553 -20.08 -2.07 11.91
C ALA A 553 -21.32 -1.71 11.08
N VAL A 554 -22.52 -1.77 11.68
CA VAL A 554 -23.78 -1.31 11.04
C VAL A 554 -23.89 0.21 11.18
N LYS A 555 -23.60 0.71 12.40
CA LYS A 555 -23.62 2.15 12.71
C LYS A 555 -22.30 2.84 12.41
N ASN A 556 -21.26 2.09 12.07
CA ASN A 556 -19.89 2.56 11.88
C ASN A 556 -19.32 3.26 13.12
N THR A 557 -19.51 2.67 14.32
CA THR A 557 -19.04 3.24 15.58
C THR A 557 -18.11 2.30 16.36
N ILE A 558 -17.20 2.92 17.15
CA ILE A 558 -16.32 2.24 18.10
C ILE A 558 -16.15 3.10 19.35
N ASP A 559 -16.62 2.58 20.50
CA ASP A 559 -16.64 3.32 21.74
C ASP A 559 -16.16 2.48 22.94
N MET A 560 -15.44 3.10 23.85
CA MET A 560 -15.29 2.60 25.22
C MET A 560 -16.41 3.18 26.09
N ARG A 561 -17.01 2.32 26.92
CA ARG A 561 -18.11 2.69 27.81
C ARG A 561 -17.57 3.17 29.15
N VAL A 562 -16.93 4.33 29.14
CA VAL A 562 -16.48 5.06 30.33
C VAL A 562 -17.04 6.48 30.26
N SER A 563 -17.23 7.13 31.42
CA SER A 563 -17.73 8.52 31.43
C SER A 563 -16.66 9.50 30.96
N ASP A 564 -17.10 10.67 30.51
CA ASP A 564 -16.19 11.74 30.07
C ASP A 564 -15.28 12.23 31.23
N GLU A 565 -15.78 12.19 32.47
CA GLU A 565 -15.00 12.54 33.68
C GLU A 565 -13.83 11.56 33.88
N VAL A 566 -14.07 10.27 33.70
CA VAL A 566 -13.04 9.23 33.79
C VAL A 566 -12.00 9.41 32.67
N LEU A 567 -12.45 9.64 31.44
CA LEU A 567 -11.56 9.91 30.32
C LEU A 567 -10.69 11.13 30.56
N GLU A 568 -11.26 12.21 31.10
CA GLU A 568 -10.52 13.44 31.40
C GLU A 568 -9.50 13.23 32.53
N GLN A 569 -9.85 12.44 33.56
CA GLN A 569 -8.90 12.07 34.64
C GLN A 569 -7.73 11.27 34.07
N ARG A 570 -7.99 10.26 33.24
CA ARG A 570 -6.95 9.44 32.59
C ARG A 570 -6.08 10.29 31.66
N ARG A 571 -6.68 11.26 30.93
CA ARG A 571 -5.97 12.20 30.06
C ARG A 571 -4.99 13.07 30.84
N LYS A 572 -5.40 13.58 32.00
CA LYS A 572 -4.52 14.36 32.91
C LYS A 572 -3.36 13.53 33.47
N ALA A 573 -3.57 12.24 33.65
CA ALA A 573 -2.55 11.31 34.14
C ALA A 573 -1.61 10.80 33.04
N TRP A 574 -2.05 10.83 31.77
CA TRP A 574 -1.25 10.37 30.65
C TRP A 574 0.01 11.22 30.46
N LYS A 575 1.12 10.56 30.15
CA LYS A 575 2.39 11.23 29.85
C LYS A 575 2.92 10.77 28.50
N PRO A 576 3.47 11.68 27.68
CA PRO A 576 4.15 11.32 26.44
C PRO A 576 5.27 10.32 26.69
N ARG A 577 5.42 9.35 25.80
CA ARG A 577 6.52 8.39 25.84
C ARG A 577 7.69 8.86 24.99
N GLU A 578 8.89 8.45 25.38
CA GLU A 578 10.07 8.64 24.54
C GLU A 578 9.95 7.80 23.25
N PRO A 579 10.44 8.34 22.12
CA PRO A 579 10.48 7.58 20.88
C PRO A 579 11.31 6.30 21.02
N LYS A 580 10.83 5.19 20.47
CA LYS A 580 11.54 3.91 20.44
C LYS A 580 12.87 3.98 19.67
N VAL A 581 13.02 4.95 18.77
CA VAL A 581 14.24 5.18 17.97
C VAL A 581 14.67 6.65 18.10
N LYS A 582 15.98 6.91 18.14
CA LYS A 582 16.55 8.24 18.34
C LYS A 582 17.46 8.70 17.20
N GLN A 583 17.65 7.87 16.18
CA GLN A 583 18.48 8.17 15.00
C GLN A 583 18.10 7.31 13.79
N GLY A 584 18.67 7.61 12.65
CA GLY A 584 18.51 6.84 11.42
C GLY A 584 17.20 7.13 10.69
N THR A 585 16.86 6.24 9.75
CA THR A 585 15.74 6.43 8.83
C THR A 585 14.37 6.41 9.53
N LEU A 586 14.18 5.54 10.52
CA LEU A 586 12.95 5.50 11.31
C LEU A 586 12.76 6.75 12.17
N TYR A 587 13.86 7.36 12.66
CA TYR A 587 13.77 8.63 13.40
C TYR A 587 13.33 9.79 12.49
N LYS A 588 13.88 9.86 11.26
CA LYS A 588 13.41 10.83 10.25
C LYS A 588 11.92 10.63 9.96
N TYR A 589 11.51 9.37 9.79
CA TYR A 589 10.13 9.01 9.51
C TYR A 589 9.17 9.51 10.60
N ILE A 590 9.41 9.20 11.88
CA ILE A 590 8.50 9.63 12.96
C ILE A 590 8.42 11.15 13.14
N LYS A 591 9.42 11.91 12.66
CA LYS A 591 9.41 13.38 12.69
C LYS A 591 8.52 13.98 11.61
N LEU A 592 8.40 13.32 10.48
CA LEU A 592 7.73 13.84 9.28
C LEU A 592 6.34 13.23 9.08
N VAL A 593 6.14 11.98 9.51
CA VAL A 593 4.95 11.21 9.16
C VAL A 593 3.65 11.84 9.70
N THR A 594 2.65 11.90 8.83
CA THR A 594 1.26 12.27 9.16
C THR A 594 0.54 11.10 9.85
N ASN A 595 -0.71 11.31 10.27
CA ASN A 595 -1.51 10.23 10.86
C ASN A 595 -2.03 9.24 9.79
N ALA A 596 -2.58 8.12 10.25
CA ALA A 596 -3.04 7.05 9.35
C ALA A 596 -4.22 7.47 8.44
N SER A 597 -5.13 8.34 8.91
CA SER A 597 -6.24 8.83 8.09
C SER A 597 -5.81 9.81 7.00
N GLU A 598 -4.57 10.29 7.06
CA GLU A 598 -3.92 11.13 6.04
C GLU A 598 -2.90 10.35 5.18
N GLY A 599 -2.92 9.01 5.26
CA GLY A 599 -2.07 8.14 4.47
C GLY A 599 -0.70 7.83 5.06
N ALA A 600 -0.37 8.33 6.27
CA ALA A 600 0.92 8.17 6.94
C ALA A 600 2.09 8.50 5.99
N ILE A 601 2.06 9.68 5.37
CA ILE A 601 3.04 10.19 4.41
C ILE A 601 4.10 11.05 5.08
N THR A 602 5.28 11.18 4.45
CA THR A 602 6.41 11.94 4.99
C THR A 602 6.67 13.27 4.30
N ASP A 603 5.96 13.55 3.21
CA ASP A 603 5.98 14.81 2.44
C ASP A 603 4.67 15.60 2.59
N GLY A 604 3.93 15.36 3.65
CA GLY A 604 2.73 16.12 4.02
C GLY A 604 3.06 17.52 4.52
N PRO A 605 2.03 18.40 4.64
CA PRO A 605 2.18 19.77 5.16
C PRO A 605 2.63 19.80 6.62
#